data_946108a4245f10e101ed1892f34a2c52
#
_entry.id   946108a4245f10e101ed1892f34a2c52
#
_cell.length_a   1.000
_cell.length_b   1.000
_cell.length_c   1.000
_cell.angle_alpha   90.00
_cell.angle_beta   90.00
_cell.angle_gamma   90.00
#
_symmetry.space_group_name_H-M   'P 1'
#
loop_
_entity.id
_entity.type
_entity.pdbx_description
1 polymer ?
#
loop_
_entity_poly.entity_id
_entity_poly.type
_entity_poly.pdbx_seq_one_letter_code
_entity_poly.pdbx_strand_id
1 'polypeptide(L)'
;MEILPLTKDLIADAGAIYACSWQTAYKGIIPQAYLDNLSASKWTAFLQSAQQNSYLLLDKGRCIATASISPARDERRPGWGEIISLYVLPAYWGQGYGSALFSYIVAQLKQQGFAHLYLWVLEKNLQARDFYEQKGFSPNGDQETALIGGAELVEIRYTNC
;
A
#
# COMPACT_ATOMS: atom_id res chain seq x y z
N MET A 1 11.63 -16.76 -1.14
CA MET A 1 10.67 -15.68 -0.80
C MET A 1 10.19 -15.89 0.63
N GLU A 2 10.22 -14.83 1.42
CA GLU A 2 9.83 -14.85 2.82
C GLU A 2 9.03 -13.58 3.15
N ILE A 3 7.96 -13.69 3.93
CA ILE A 3 7.17 -12.53 4.36
C ILE A 3 7.24 -12.47 5.88
N LEU A 4 7.68 -11.34 6.41
CA LEU A 4 7.93 -11.12 7.83
C LEU A 4 7.17 -9.89 8.33
N PRO A 5 6.75 -9.88 9.60
CA PRO A 5 6.34 -8.64 10.25
C PRO A 5 7.49 -7.62 10.27
N LEU A 6 7.15 -6.35 10.09
CA LEU A 6 8.14 -5.28 10.15
C LEU A 6 8.71 -5.16 11.57
N THR A 7 10.04 -5.12 11.67
CA THR A 7 10.77 -4.87 12.90
C THR A 7 11.46 -3.51 12.84
N LYS A 8 11.89 -2.98 14.00
CA LYS A 8 12.49 -1.64 14.08
C LYS A 8 13.72 -1.47 13.19
N ASP A 9 14.53 -2.50 13.08
CA ASP A 9 15.75 -2.50 12.26
C ASP A 9 15.47 -2.52 10.76
N LEU A 10 14.24 -2.84 10.33
CA LEU A 10 13.85 -2.89 8.92
C LEU A 10 12.99 -1.71 8.47
N ILE A 11 12.74 -0.73 9.35
CA ILE A 11 11.92 0.45 9.02
C ILE A 11 12.56 1.27 7.89
N ALA A 12 13.87 1.43 7.90
CA ALA A 12 14.58 2.16 6.85
C ALA A 12 14.43 1.46 5.49
N ASP A 13 14.49 0.13 5.46
CA ASP A 13 14.28 -0.65 4.23
C ASP A 13 12.85 -0.49 3.70
N ALA A 14 11.87 -0.57 4.59
CA ALA A 14 10.47 -0.34 4.21
C ALA A 14 10.27 1.09 3.66
N GLY A 15 10.82 2.10 4.33
CA GLY A 15 10.74 3.49 3.87
C GLY A 15 11.40 3.69 2.51
N ALA A 16 12.51 3.03 2.24
CA ALA A 16 13.18 3.07 0.94
C ALA A 16 12.30 2.45 -0.16
N ILE A 17 11.58 1.38 0.16
CA ILE A 17 10.62 0.77 -0.79
C ILE A 17 9.49 1.75 -1.10
N TYR A 18 8.94 2.43 -0.09
CA TYR A 18 7.93 3.48 -0.29
C TYR A 18 8.44 4.57 -1.23
N ALA A 19 9.59 5.16 -0.93
CA ALA A 19 10.14 6.26 -1.72
C ALA A 19 10.39 5.86 -3.17
N CYS A 20 11.06 4.74 -3.39
CA CYS A 20 11.38 4.23 -4.72
C CYS A 20 10.12 3.89 -5.52
N SER A 21 9.14 3.28 -4.87
CA SER A 21 7.88 2.91 -5.52
C SER A 21 7.06 4.14 -5.91
N TRP A 22 6.97 5.13 -5.02
CA TRP A 22 6.27 6.39 -5.30
C TRP A 22 6.88 7.12 -6.49
N GLN A 23 8.21 7.22 -6.54
CA GLN A 23 8.92 7.91 -7.60
C GLN A 23 8.68 7.30 -8.98
N THR A 24 8.44 6.01 -9.04
CA THR A 24 8.16 5.30 -10.29
C THR A 24 6.67 5.20 -10.59
N ALA A 25 5.88 4.72 -9.62
CA ALA A 25 4.45 4.46 -9.83
C ALA A 25 3.64 5.74 -10.06
N TYR A 26 4.02 6.84 -9.43
CA TYR A 26 3.27 8.09 -9.47
C TYR A 26 3.86 9.13 -10.41
N LYS A 27 4.85 8.75 -11.21
CA LYS A 27 5.41 9.62 -12.26
C LYS A 27 4.30 9.99 -13.24
N GLY A 28 4.15 11.29 -13.48
CA GLY A 28 3.07 11.81 -14.33
C GLY A 28 1.72 11.95 -13.62
N ILE A 29 1.60 11.51 -12.36
CA ILE A 29 0.39 11.62 -11.54
C ILE A 29 0.60 12.64 -10.42
N ILE A 30 1.68 12.49 -9.65
CA ILE A 30 2.08 13.42 -8.59
C ILE A 30 3.12 14.38 -9.13
N PRO A 31 3.11 15.68 -8.74
CA PRO A 31 4.11 16.63 -9.22
C PRO A 31 5.54 16.13 -9.06
N GLN A 32 6.34 16.25 -10.12
CA GLN A 32 7.69 15.70 -10.19
C GLN A 32 8.62 16.27 -9.11
N ALA A 33 8.50 17.58 -8.82
CA ALA A 33 9.31 18.20 -7.77
C ALA A 33 9.07 17.56 -6.40
N TYR A 34 7.83 17.15 -6.11
CA TYR A 34 7.50 16.43 -4.88
C TYR A 34 8.13 15.05 -4.87
N LEU A 35 8.00 14.30 -5.96
CA LEU A 35 8.58 12.96 -6.07
C LEU A 35 10.11 12.97 -5.96
N ASP A 36 10.77 13.96 -6.56
CA ASP A 36 12.22 14.09 -6.53
C ASP A 36 12.77 14.35 -5.13
N ASN A 37 11.97 14.92 -4.24
CA ASN A 37 12.35 15.23 -2.87
C ASN A 37 11.94 14.19 -1.83
N LEU A 38 11.37 13.05 -2.26
CA LEU A 38 10.99 11.99 -1.35
C LEU A 38 12.22 11.26 -0.80
N SER A 39 12.16 10.95 0.50
CA SER A 39 13.18 10.14 1.17
C SER A 39 12.51 9.04 2.00
N ALA A 40 13.26 8.00 2.33
CA ALA A 40 12.77 6.89 3.15
C ALA A 40 12.23 7.36 4.50
N SER A 41 12.83 8.40 5.10
CA SER A 41 12.46 8.93 6.41
C SER A 41 11.07 9.57 6.45
N LYS A 42 10.48 9.91 5.31
CA LYS A 42 9.12 10.45 5.25
C LYS A 42 8.10 9.54 5.93
N TRP A 43 8.28 8.24 5.85
CA TRP A 43 7.33 7.25 6.38
C TRP A 43 7.73 6.66 7.73
N THR A 44 8.84 7.11 8.33
CA THR A 44 9.36 6.53 9.58
C THR A 44 8.32 6.58 10.70
N ALA A 45 7.69 7.71 10.95
CA ALA A 45 6.69 7.86 12.01
C ALA A 45 5.49 6.93 11.80
N PHE A 46 4.98 6.86 10.56
CA PHE A 46 3.89 5.94 10.19
C PHE A 46 4.30 4.49 10.45
N LEU A 47 5.47 4.09 9.98
CA LEU A 47 5.95 2.70 10.09
C LEU A 47 6.26 2.29 11.53
N GLN A 48 6.56 3.25 12.40
CA GLN A 48 6.77 3.02 13.84
C GLN A 48 5.48 2.94 14.64
N SER A 49 4.34 3.38 14.07
CA SER A 49 3.06 3.40 14.76
C SER A 49 2.57 1.98 15.07
N ALA A 50 1.99 1.79 16.25
CA ALA A 50 1.35 0.53 16.63
C ALA A 50 -0.10 0.40 16.15
N GLN A 51 -0.64 1.40 15.44
CA GLN A 51 -2.02 1.39 14.98
C GLN A 51 -2.26 0.54 13.74
N GLN A 52 -1.18 0.17 13.03
CA GLN A 52 -1.25 -0.71 11.86
C GLN A 52 -0.24 -1.84 11.99
N ASN A 53 -0.46 -2.89 11.20
CA ASN A 53 0.50 -3.97 11.03
C ASN A 53 1.17 -3.83 9.66
N SER A 54 2.49 -3.81 9.66
CA SER A 54 3.29 -3.73 8.44
C SER A 54 4.09 -5.01 8.23
N TYR A 55 4.30 -5.36 6.97
CA TYR A 55 5.00 -6.58 6.57
C TYR A 55 6.03 -6.26 5.50
N LEU A 56 7.09 -7.05 5.47
CA LEU A 56 8.11 -7.02 4.42
C LEU A 56 8.16 -8.35 3.70
N LEU A 57 8.31 -8.30 2.39
CA LEU A 57 8.62 -9.46 1.58
C LEU A 57 10.09 -9.40 1.19
N LEU A 58 10.80 -10.48 1.51
CA LEU A 58 12.21 -10.66 1.16
C LEU A 58 12.36 -11.73 0.09
N ASP A 59 13.23 -11.47 -0.86
CA ASP A 59 13.70 -12.48 -1.81
C ASP A 59 15.21 -12.56 -1.73
N LYS A 60 15.74 -13.75 -1.49
CA LYS A 60 17.19 -14.00 -1.30
C LYS A 60 17.82 -13.05 -0.28
N GLY A 61 17.09 -12.78 0.81
CA GLY A 61 17.56 -11.91 1.89
C GLY A 61 17.45 -10.42 1.62
N ARG A 62 16.90 -10.01 0.49
CA ARG A 62 16.69 -8.60 0.15
C ARG A 62 15.24 -8.19 0.32
N CYS A 63 15.00 -7.09 1.00
CA CYS A 63 13.67 -6.50 1.12
C CYS A 63 13.25 -5.91 -0.22
N ILE A 64 12.14 -6.41 -0.80
CA ILE A 64 11.70 -6.01 -2.14
C ILE A 64 10.26 -5.50 -2.19
N ALA A 65 9.47 -5.75 -1.16
CA ALA A 65 8.09 -5.28 -1.10
C ALA A 65 7.66 -5.04 0.34
N THR A 66 6.68 -4.18 0.53
CA THR A 66 6.09 -3.89 1.83
C THR A 66 4.61 -3.61 1.71
N ALA A 67 3.87 -3.94 2.76
CA ALA A 67 2.44 -3.66 2.87
C ALA A 67 2.06 -3.33 4.31
N SER A 68 1.03 -2.50 4.47
CA SER A 68 0.48 -2.15 5.78
C SER A 68 -1.03 -2.34 5.78
N ILE A 69 -1.54 -2.89 6.88
CA ILE A 69 -2.96 -3.16 7.09
C ILE A 69 -3.39 -2.67 8.47
N SER A 70 -4.67 -2.40 8.64
CA SER A 70 -5.25 -2.02 9.95
C SER A 70 -6.74 -2.33 9.99
N PRO A 71 -7.37 -2.25 11.17
CA PRO A 71 -8.81 -1.99 11.21
C PRO A 71 -9.12 -0.70 10.45
N ALA A 72 -10.34 -0.59 9.92
CA ALA A 72 -10.75 0.58 9.14
C ALA A 72 -10.46 1.88 9.91
N ARG A 73 -9.72 2.81 9.28
CA ARG A 73 -9.50 4.15 9.80
C ARG A 73 -10.69 5.07 9.55
N ASP A 74 -11.57 4.68 8.62
CA ASP A 74 -12.82 5.38 8.36
C ASP A 74 -13.87 4.92 9.37
N GLU A 75 -14.30 5.83 10.25
CA GLU A 75 -15.29 5.56 11.29
C GLU A 75 -16.67 5.16 10.75
N ARG A 76 -16.92 5.45 9.47
CA ARG A 76 -18.17 5.04 8.78
C ARG A 76 -18.15 3.57 8.34
N ARG A 77 -17.03 2.88 8.54
CA ARG A 77 -16.83 1.48 8.16
C ARG A 77 -16.44 0.60 9.37
N PRO A 78 -17.23 0.63 10.46
CA PRO A 78 -16.89 -0.18 11.63
C PRO A 78 -16.89 -1.66 11.27
N GLY A 79 -15.90 -2.40 11.77
CA GLY A 79 -15.77 -3.84 11.51
C GLY A 79 -15.14 -4.19 10.15
N TRP A 80 -14.76 -3.20 9.35
CA TRP A 80 -14.02 -3.43 8.11
C TRP A 80 -12.51 -3.43 8.38
N GLY A 81 -11.77 -4.14 7.54
CA GLY A 81 -10.32 -4.06 7.49
C GLY A 81 -9.88 -3.16 6.34
N GLU A 82 -8.73 -2.53 6.52
CA GLU A 82 -8.16 -1.62 5.51
C GLU A 82 -6.78 -2.10 5.06
N ILE A 83 -6.59 -2.14 3.75
CA ILE A 83 -5.27 -2.27 3.14
C ILE A 83 -4.77 -0.86 2.90
N ILE A 84 -3.82 -0.41 3.73
CA ILE A 84 -3.32 0.97 3.69
C ILE A 84 -2.36 1.15 2.52
N SER A 85 -1.47 0.19 2.31
CA SER A 85 -0.43 0.28 1.30
C SER A 85 0.04 -1.08 0.83
N LEU A 86 0.50 -1.14 -0.41
CA LEU A 86 1.16 -2.28 -1.00
C LEU A 86 2.14 -1.76 -2.04
N TYR A 87 3.42 -1.93 -1.81
CA TYR A 87 4.47 -1.46 -2.71
C TYR A 87 5.49 -2.56 -2.99
N VAL A 88 5.85 -2.69 -4.26
CA VAL A 88 6.92 -3.58 -4.73
C VAL A 88 7.95 -2.72 -5.44
N LEU A 89 9.23 -2.97 -5.18
CA LEU A 89 10.29 -2.28 -5.90
C LEU A 89 10.10 -2.46 -7.41
N PRO A 90 10.22 -1.39 -8.21
CA PRO A 90 9.94 -1.44 -9.65
C PRO A 90 10.69 -2.54 -10.41
N ALA A 91 11.94 -2.82 -10.03
CA ALA A 91 12.74 -3.87 -10.64
C ALA A 91 12.14 -5.28 -10.48
N TYR A 92 11.18 -5.45 -9.58
CA TYR A 92 10.54 -6.73 -9.27
C TYR A 92 9.08 -6.80 -9.72
N TRP A 93 8.59 -5.81 -10.45
CA TRP A 93 7.23 -5.81 -10.98
C TRP A 93 7.02 -6.94 -11.99
N GLY A 94 5.79 -7.44 -12.08
CA GLY A 94 5.41 -8.47 -13.03
C GLY A 94 5.96 -9.87 -12.74
N GLN A 95 6.51 -10.08 -11.55
CA GLN A 95 7.12 -11.36 -11.17
C GLN A 95 6.31 -12.11 -10.08
N GLY A 96 5.13 -11.65 -9.75
CA GLY A 96 4.24 -12.31 -8.80
C GLY A 96 4.43 -11.93 -7.33
N TYR A 97 5.41 -11.10 -7.00
CA TYR A 97 5.66 -10.71 -5.61
C TYR A 97 4.51 -9.89 -5.01
N GLY A 98 3.94 -8.97 -5.77
CA GLY A 98 2.78 -8.19 -5.34
C GLY A 98 1.58 -9.08 -5.03
N SER A 99 1.33 -10.08 -5.88
CA SER A 99 0.25 -11.05 -5.67
C SER A 99 0.47 -11.89 -4.41
N ALA A 100 1.70 -12.34 -4.19
CA ALA A 100 2.05 -13.12 -3.00
C ALA A 100 1.84 -12.31 -1.71
N LEU A 101 2.33 -11.07 -1.67
CA LEU A 101 2.17 -10.21 -0.51
C LEU A 101 0.70 -9.83 -0.30
N PHE A 102 -0.04 -9.52 -1.36
CA PHE A 102 -1.46 -9.22 -1.29
C PHE A 102 -2.26 -10.38 -0.68
N SER A 103 -2.04 -11.60 -1.16
CA SER A 103 -2.71 -12.79 -0.61
C SER A 103 -2.40 -12.98 0.86
N TYR A 104 -1.16 -12.73 1.26
CA TYR A 104 -0.74 -12.84 2.66
C TYR A 104 -1.47 -11.83 3.56
N ILE A 105 -1.49 -10.54 3.18
CA ILE A 105 -2.13 -9.51 4.00
C ILE A 105 -3.64 -9.65 4.06
N VAL A 106 -4.28 -10.10 2.98
CA VAL A 106 -5.72 -10.41 2.99
C VAL A 106 -6.00 -11.55 3.97
N ALA A 107 -5.16 -12.60 3.98
CA ALA A 107 -5.30 -13.69 4.93
C ALA A 107 -5.13 -13.20 6.37
N GLN A 108 -4.17 -12.31 6.64
CA GLN A 108 -3.99 -11.70 7.96
C GLN A 108 -5.22 -10.94 8.42
N LEU A 109 -5.81 -10.11 7.56
CA LEU A 109 -7.04 -9.38 7.88
C LEU A 109 -8.20 -10.32 8.17
N LYS A 110 -8.38 -11.36 7.38
CA LYS A 110 -9.42 -12.36 7.60
C LYS A 110 -9.23 -13.12 8.92
N GLN A 111 -8.00 -13.48 9.27
CA GLN A 111 -7.68 -14.12 10.54
C GLN A 111 -7.98 -13.22 11.74
N GLN A 112 -7.89 -11.90 11.56
CA GLN A 112 -8.26 -10.91 12.58
C GLN A 112 -9.78 -10.70 12.66
N GLY A 113 -10.58 -11.37 11.84
CA GLY A 113 -12.03 -11.31 11.85
C GLY A 113 -12.66 -10.33 10.87
N PHE A 114 -11.88 -9.71 9.99
CA PHE A 114 -12.41 -8.78 9.01
C PHE A 114 -12.83 -9.50 7.73
N ALA A 115 -14.14 -9.62 7.49
CA ALA A 115 -14.68 -10.20 6.26
C ALA A 115 -14.73 -9.18 5.13
N HIS A 116 -15.01 -7.91 5.45
CA HIS A 116 -15.12 -6.83 4.50
C HIS A 116 -13.86 -5.98 4.54
N LEU A 117 -13.26 -5.78 3.36
CA LEU A 117 -11.99 -5.09 3.20
C LEU A 117 -12.14 -3.94 2.20
N TYR A 118 -11.39 -2.86 2.43
CA TYR A 118 -11.29 -1.79 1.45
C TYR A 118 -9.87 -1.24 1.36
N LEU A 119 -9.64 -0.51 0.29
CA LEU A 119 -8.43 0.27 0.06
C LEU A 119 -8.76 1.54 -0.71
N TRP A 120 -7.88 2.52 -0.63
CA TRP A 120 -7.91 3.71 -1.47
C TRP A 120 -6.82 3.62 -2.53
N VAL A 121 -7.14 4.01 -3.75
CA VAL A 121 -6.19 4.06 -4.86
C VAL A 121 -6.40 5.33 -5.65
N LEU A 122 -5.30 5.97 -6.10
CA LEU A 122 -5.40 7.13 -6.98
C LEU A 122 -6.13 6.77 -8.26
N GLU A 123 -7.12 7.58 -8.64
CA GLU A 123 -7.94 7.36 -9.83
C GLU A 123 -7.11 7.15 -11.10
N LYS A 124 -6.00 7.90 -11.21
CA LYS A 124 -5.12 7.87 -12.38
C LYS A 124 -4.08 6.73 -12.33
N ASN A 125 -3.98 6.01 -11.23
CA ASN A 125 -3.06 4.89 -11.12
C ASN A 125 -3.68 3.62 -11.71
N LEU A 126 -3.73 3.57 -13.04
CA LEU A 126 -4.40 2.49 -13.77
C LEU A 126 -3.77 1.12 -13.51
N GLN A 127 -2.45 1.07 -13.36
CA GLN A 127 -1.73 -0.17 -13.06
C GLN A 127 -2.17 -0.78 -11.73
N ALA A 128 -2.28 0.02 -10.69
CA ALA A 128 -2.75 -0.45 -9.38
C ALA A 128 -4.23 -0.84 -9.44
N ARG A 129 -5.05 -0.06 -10.13
CA ARG A 129 -6.47 -0.37 -10.30
C ARG A 129 -6.68 -1.73 -10.98
N ASP A 130 -5.95 -1.98 -12.08
CA ASP A 130 -6.00 -3.26 -12.77
C ASP A 130 -5.57 -4.41 -11.87
N PHE A 131 -4.53 -4.20 -11.07
CA PHE A 131 -4.05 -5.19 -10.10
C PHE A 131 -5.15 -5.56 -9.09
N TYR A 132 -5.79 -4.57 -8.47
CA TYR A 132 -6.82 -4.83 -7.46
C TYR A 132 -8.09 -5.44 -8.08
N GLU A 133 -8.46 -5.04 -9.30
CA GLU A 133 -9.59 -5.65 -10.01
C GLU A 133 -9.35 -7.13 -10.31
N GLN A 134 -8.13 -7.51 -10.68
CA GLN A 134 -7.75 -8.91 -10.85
C GLN A 134 -7.80 -9.71 -9.54
N LYS A 135 -7.72 -9.03 -8.40
CA LYS A 135 -7.83 -9.66 -7.07
C LYS A 135 -9.25 -9.73 -6.54
N GLY A 136 -10.22 -9.34 -7.34
CA GLY A 136 -11.64 -9.38 -6.97
C GLY A 136 -12.12 -8.15 -6.21
N PHE A 137 -11.34 -7.08 -6.18
CA PHE A 137 -11.77 -5.79 -5.64
C PHE A 137 -12.35 -4.93 -6.76
N SER A 138 -13.32 -4.11 -6.41
CA SER A 138 -13.96 -3.19 -7.37
C SER A 138 -14.31 -1.86 -6.73
N PRO A 139 -14.42 -0.78 -7.53
CA PRO A 139 -14.84 0.53 -7.02
C PRO A 139 -16.24 0.44 -6.43
N ASN A 140 -16.45 1.07 -5.26
CA ASN A 140 -17.76 1.11 -4.63
C ASN A 140 -18.51 2.44 -4.83
N GLY A 141 -17.95 3.37 -5.61
CA GLY A 141 -18.51 4.69 -5.85
C GLY A 141 -18.01 5.78 -4.93
N ASP A 142 -17.37 5.44 -3.82
CA ASP A 142 -16.79 6.42 -2.91
C ASP A 142 -15.51 7.00 -3.49
N GLN A 143 -15.35 8.33 -3.35
CA GLN A 143 -14.11 9.00 -3.72
C GLN A 143 -13.82 10.15 -2.76
N GLU A 144 -12.56 10.50 -2.67
CA GLU A 144 -12.10 11.65 -1.88
C GLU A 144 -10.98 12.37 -2.60
N THR A 145 -10.72 13.61 -2.23
CA THR A 145 -9.62 14.40 -2.78
C THR A 145 -8.48 14.43 -1.79
N ALA A 146 -7.27 14.13 -2.27
CA ALA A 146 -6.03 14.24 -1.50
C ALA A 146 -5.18 15.37 -2.09
N LEU A 147 -4.60 16.20 -1.22
CA LEU A 147 -3.63 17.21 -1.61
C LEU A 147 -2.23 16.65 -1.44
N ILE A 148 -1.54 16.39 -2.54
CA ILE A 148 -0.20 15.81 -2.54
C ILE A 148 0.72 16.67 -3.42
N GLY A 149 1.78 17.20 -2.82
CA GLY A 149 2.74 18.05 -3.53
C GLY A 149 2.13 19.30 -4.15
N GLY A 150 1.06 19.84 -3.55
CA GLY A 150 0.34 21.00 -4.05
C GLY A 150 -0.70 20.70 -5.13
N ALA A 151 -0.85 19.45 -5.55
CA ALA A 151 -1.86 19.03 -6.51
C ALA A 151 -3.05 18.35 -5.82
N GLU A 152 -4.25 18.65 -6.26
CA GLU A 152 -5.46 17.93 -5.84
C GLU A 152 -5.60 16.68 -6.70
N LEU A 153 -5.64 15.51 -6.03
CA LEU A 153 -5.75 14.20 -6.66
C LEU A 153 -6.97 13.48 -6.13
N VAL A 154 -7.66 12.77 -7.03
CA VAL A 154 -8.83 11.96 -6.66
C VAL A 154 -8.36 10.56 -6.28
N GLU A 155 -8.80 10.10 -5.12
CA GLU A 155 -8.68 8.71 -4.69
C GLU A 155 -10.05 8.04 -4.75
N ILE A 156 -10.08 6.80 -5.18
CA ILE A 156 -11.30 6.01 -5.25
C ILE A 156 -11.18 4.81 -4.32
N ARG A 157 -12.31 4.44 -3.70
CA ARG A 157 -12.36 3.30 -2.79
C ARG A 157 -12.69 2.02 -3.55
N TYR A 158 -11.87 1.00 -3.32
CA TYR A 158 -12.10 -0.35 -3.79
C TYR A 158 -12.47 -1.25 -2.62
N THR A 159 -13.43 -2.12 -2.80
CA THR A 159 -13.87 -3.10 -1.81
C THR A 159 -13.90 -4.50 -2.40
N ASN A 160 -13.87 -5.50 -1.51
CA ASN A 160 -13.95 -6.91 -1.89
C ASN A 160 -15.40 -7.46 -1.97
N CYS A 161 -16.38 -6.57 -1.90
CA CYS A 161 -17.78 -6.97 -1.96
C CYS A 161 -18.57 -6.14 -2.97
#